data_c90ce69c350a189ebfa4ec358ddd13f4
#
_entry.id   c90ce69c350a189ebfa4ec358ddd13f4
#
_cell.length_a   1.000
_cell.length_b   1.000
_cell.length_c   1.000
_cell.angle_alpha   90.00
_cell.angle_beta   90.00
_cell.angle_gamma   90.00
#
_symmetry.space_group_name_H-M   'P 1'
#
loop_
_entity.id
_entity.type
_entity.pdbx_description
1 polymer ?
#
loop_
_entity_poly.entity_id
_entity_poly.type
_entity_poly.pdbx_seq_one_letter_code
_entity_poly.pdbx_strand_id
1 'polypeptide(L)'
;PNTRTAPVFRSRWDAELTAKIHDHVPVLVAERKGASGNPWNTSFQLMFMMGAASGLFHTAEDLDNYGAFRKGNLWLLPEFRSSQGSAASKDAATGNISSWNGGQSGPRCFLPLYEAKLIHILDHRWASFDDDGLGSSETKASQKVNPKWESSPRYWLAEKDVSHRLDQKGWAREWLMGWRDVARSTDERTVIPCILPRAGVGHGLPLIFLEAPVERWCALLGNLAALVLDFAARQKVGGTHVTFGYMRQLPVLPPDFYTPDRLAFITPRVLE
;
A
#
# COMPACT_ATOMS: atom_id res chain seq x y z
N PRO A 1 -9.73 25.47 8.29
CA PRO A 1 -8.94 24.74 7.31
C PRO A 1 -8.35 23.49 7.94
N ASN A 2 -8.39 22.35 7.22
CA ASN A 2 -7.75 21.10 7.62
C ASN A 2 -6.23 21.19 7.65
N THR A 3 -5.66 22.35 7.30
CA THR A 3 -4.27 22.38 6.93
C THR A 3 -3.54 23.48 7.66
N ARG A 4 -2.38 23.10 8.13
CA ARG A 4 -1.37 24.04 8.63
C ARG A 4 -0.34 24.41 7.54
N THR A 5 -0.54 23.88 6.31
CA THR A 5 0.36 24.12 5.19
C THR A 5 -0.28 25.05 4.19
N ALA A 6 0.39 26.13 3.84
CA ALA A 6 0.01 27.00 2.74
C ALA A 6 0.42 26.36 1.41
N PRO A 7 -0.42 26.42 0.36
CA PRO A 7 0.00 26.04 -0.99
C PRO A 7 1.06 27.01 -1.51
N VAL A 8 1.95 26.50 -2.36
CA VAL A 8 2.94 27.31 -3.04
C VAL A 8 2.58 27.37 -4.52
N PHE A 9 2.11 28.52 -4.97
CA PHE A 9 1.75 28.72 -6.37
C PHE A 9 2.91 29.28 -7.17
N ARG A 10 3.13 28.77 -8.38
CA ARG A 10 4.14 29.26 -9.31
C ARG A 10 3.66 30.47 -10.10
N SER A 11 2.34 30.58 -10.28
CA SER A 11 1.71 31.66 -11.01
C SER A 11 0.37 32.04 -10.38
N ARG A 12 -0.14 33.23 -10.74
CA ARG A 12 -1.49 33.66 -10.40
C ARG A 12 -2.56 32.71 -10.98
N TRP A 13 -2.33 32.20 -12.19
CA TRP A 13 -3.22 31.26 -12.85
C TRP A 13 -3.35 29.94 -12.05
N ASP A 14 -2.23 29.41 -11.51
CA ASP A 14 -2.27 28.21 -10.68
C ASP A 14 -3.12 28.42 -9.42
N ALA A 15 -3.00 29.60 -8.81
CA ALA A 15 -3.79 29.95 -7.63
C ALA A 15 -5.29 30.04 -7.96
N GLU A 16 -5.65 30.73 -9.05
CA GLU A 16 -7.04 30.90 -9.50
C GLU A 16 -7.66 29.55 -9.89
N LEU A 17 -6.92 28.70 -10.64
CA LEU A 17 -7.39 27.38 -11.02
C LEU A 17 -7.56 26.47 -9.80
N THR A 18 -6.60 26.48 -8.88
CA THR A 18 -6.69 25.70 -7.63
C THR A 18 -7.90 26.12 -6.78
N ALA A 19 -8.13 27.42 -6.64
CA ALA A 19 -9.30 27.94 -5.97
C ALA A 19 -10.59 27.46 -6.64
N LYS A 20 -10.70 27.60 -7.97
CA LYS A 20 -11.85 27.13 -8.74
C LYS A 20 -12.10 25.63 -8.58
N ILE A 21 -11.05 24.78 -8.53
CA ILE A 21 -11.20 23.35 -8.29
C ILE A 21 -11.79 23.11 -6.89
N HIS A 22 -11.27 23.76 -5.87
CA HIS A 22 -11.75 23.60 -4.49
C HIS A 22 -13.13 24.21 -4.21
N ASP A 23 -13.57 25.18 -5.01
CA ASP A 23 -14.93 25.73 -4.94
C ASP A 23 -15.98 24.72 -5.46
N HIS A 24 -15.60 23.85 -6.39
CA HIS A 24 -16.51 22.87 -7.01
C HIS A 24 -16.35 21.46 -6.44
N VAL A 25 -15.17 21.12 -5.91
CA VAL A 25 -14.87 19.77 -5.43
C VAL A 25 -14.44 19.85 -3.97
N PRO A 26 -15.17 19.19 -3.05
CA PRO A 26 -14.81 19.18 -1.63
C PRO A 26 -13.49 18.41 -1.41
N VAL A 27 -12.83 18.68 -0.30
CA VAL A 27 -11.67 17.88 0.12
C VAL A 27 -12.10 16.49 0.58
N LEU A 28 -11.22 15.51 0.42
CA LEU A 28 -11.47 14.11 0.80
C LEU A 28 -11.97 13.99 2.25
N VAL A 29 -11.34 14.71 3.19
CA VAL A 29 -11.76 14.76 4.58
C VAL A 29 -11.70 16.19 5.12
N ALA A 30 -12.86 16.74 5.45
CA ALA A 30 -13.00 18.08 6.08
C ALA A 30 -13.11 17.95 7.60
N GLU A 31 -12.00 17.81 8.31
CA GLU A 31 -11.94 17.51 9.77
C GLU A 31 -12.84 18.38 10.64
N ARG A 32 -12.99 19.66 10.30
CA ARG A 32 -13.85 20.60 11.06
C ARG A 32 -15.34 20.28 11.01
N LYS A 33 -15.77 19.46 10.04
CA LYS A 33 -17.18 19.08 9.88
C LYS A 33 -17.51 17.76 10.59
N GLY A 34 -16.58 17.19 11.35
CA GLY A 34 -16.78 15.90 12.02
C GLY A 34 -17.12 14.79 11.05
N ALA A 35 -18.10 13.96 11.40
CA ALA A 35 -18.50 12.80 10.56
C ALA A 35 -18.98 13.21 9.16
N SER A 36 -19.73 14.32 9.03
CA SER A 36 -20.20 14.81 7.72
C SER A 36 -19.06 15.32 6.82
N GLY A 37 -17.87 15.53 7.36
CA GLY A 37 -16.69 15.96 6.63
C GLY A 37 -15.90 14.81 5.99
N ASN A 38 -16.31 13.57 6.18
CA ASN A 38 -15.69 12.38 5.59
C ASN A 38 -16.75 11.56 4.84
N PRO A 39 -17.26 12.05 3.70
CA PRO A 39 -18.36 11.40 2.99
C PRO A 39 -18.01 10.00 2.44
N TRP A 40 -16.74 9.72 2.21
CA TRP A 40 -16.24 8.39 1.82
C TRP A 40 -16.06 7.44 3.01
N ASN A 41 -16.22 7.93 4.24
CA ASN A 41 -15.92 7.18 5.46
C ASN A 41 -14.51 6.54 5.44
N THR A 42 -13.53 7.27 4.92
CA THR A 42 -12.17 6.78 4.78
C THR A 42 -11.43 6.76 6.11
N SER A 43 -10.62 5.74 6.30
CA SER A 43 -9.58 5.70 7.34
C SER A 43 -8.23 5.33 6.72
N PHE A 44 -7.14 5.60 7.46
CA PHE A 44 -5.78 5.44 6.95
C PHE A 44 -4.95 4.59 7.92
N GLN A 45 -3.93 3.93 7.39
CA GLN A 45 -2.97 3.16 8.18
C GLN A 45 -1.57 3.17 7.56
N LEU A 46 -0.53 3.28 8.41
CA LEU A 46 0.82 2.81 8.11
C LEU A 46 0.93 1.41 8.70
N MET A 47 1.05 0.38 7.86
CA MET A 47 0.94 -1.00 8.34
C MET A 47 2.20 -1.42 9.11
N PHE A 48 3.38 -1.32 8.50
CA PHE A 48 4.65 -1.66 9.14
C PHE A 48 5.67 -0.53 8.99
N MET A 49 6.16 -0.04 10.12
CA MET A 49 7.27 0.93 10.15
C MET A 49 8.59 0.17 9.97
N MET A 50 9.32 0.43 8.87
CA MET A 50 10.52 -0.34 8.50
C MET A 50 11.55 -0.46 9.63
N GLY A 51 11.78 0.61 10.40
CA GLY A 51 12.71 0.57 11.53
C GLY A 51 12.16 -0.19 12.74
N ALA A 52 10.93 0.12 13.17
CA ALA A 52 10.36 -0.44 14.39
C ALA A 52 9.86 -1.89 14.23
N ALA A 53 9.56 -2.32 13.02
CA ALA A 53 9.05 -3.66 12.71
C ALA A 53 10.10 -4.56 12.04
N SER A 54 11.37 -4.15 11.99
CA SER A 54 12.43 -4.88 11.27
C SER A 54 12.60 -6.33 11.74
N GLY A 55 12.35 -6.62 13.01
CA GLY A 55 12.40 -7.99 13.55
C GLY A 55 11.31 -8.94 13.03
N LEU A 56 10.31 -8.43 12.27
CA LEU A 56 9.28 -9.24 11.61
C LEU A 56 9.62 -9.54 10.15
N PHE A 57 10.66 -8.91 9.59
CA PHE A 57 11.00 -8.99 8.19
C PHE A 57 12.01 -10.12 7.96
N HIS A 58 11.69 -10.99 7.01
CA HIS A 58 12.55 -12.11 6.62
C HIS A 58 13.00 -11.92 5.17
N THR A 59 14.27 -12.17 4.91
CA THR A 59 14.82 -12.26 3.57
C THR A 59 14.51 -13.63 2.95
N ALA A 60 14.75 -13.80 1.66
CA ALA A 60 14.64 -15.10 1.01
C ALA A 60 15.60 -16.12 1.66
N GLU A 61 16.82 -15.69 1.99
CA GLU A 61 17.82 -16.52 2.66
C GLU A 61 17.37 -16.98 4.05
N ASP A 62 16.76 -16.08 4.84
CA ASP A 62 16.22 -16.47 6.17
C ASP A 62 15.15 -17.56 6.01
N LEU A 63 14.25 -17.42 5.05
CA LEU A 63 13.15 -18.35 4.84
C LEU A 63 13.62 -19.70 4.30
N ASP A 64 14.62 -19.70 3.43
CA ASP A 64 15.26 -20.92 2.94
C ASP A 64 15.96 -21.66 4.09
N ASN A 65 16.69 -20.94 4.95
CA ASN A 65 17.32 -21.49 6.15
C ASN A 65 16.30 -22.07 7.15
N TYR A 66 15.06 -21.57 7.17
CA TYR A 66 13.96 -22.16 7.97
C TYR A 66 13.37 -23.42 7.32
N GLY A 67 13.81 -23.80 6.12
CA GLY A 67 13.25 -24.92 5.36
C GLY A 67 11.89 -24.59 4.73
N ALA A 68 11.58 -23.31 4.55
CA ALA A 68 10.42 -22.90 3.77
C ALA A 68 10.67 -23.11 2.28
N PHE A 69 9.61 -23.34 1.51
CA PHE A 69 9.68 -23.41 0.07
C PHE A 69 8.84 -22.32 -0.60
N ARG A 70 9.32 -21.81 -1.71
CA ARG A 70 8.68 -20.73 -2.46
C ARG A 70 7.56 -21.24 -3.35
N LYS A 71 6.40 -20.57 -3.34
CA LYS A 71 5.28 -20.78 -4.26
C LYS A 71 4.80 -19.42 -4.77
N GLY A 72 5.19 -19.03 -5.97
CA GLY A 72 5.02 -17.68 -6.49
C GLY A 72 5.74 -16.67 -5.60
N ASN A 73 5.02 -15.66 -5.09
CA ASN A 73 5.54 -14.68 -4.12
C ASN A 73 5.38 -15.08 -2.65
N LEU A 74 4.84 -16.25 -2.38
CA LEU A 74 4.65 -16.76 -1.03
C LEU A 74 5.79 -17.70 -0.65
N TRP A 75 6.09 -17.75 0.66
CA TRP A 75 6.89 -18.81 1.23
C TRP A 75 6.04 -19.64 2.18
N LEU A 76 6.17 -20.96 2.11
CA LEU A 76 5.38 -21.91 2.88
C LEU A 76 6.31 -22.77 3.72
N LEU A 77 6.02 -22.89 5.02
CA LEU A 77 6.64 -23.88 5.87
C LEU A 77 5.88 -25.20 5.76
N PRO A 78 6.57 -26.34 5.55
CA PRO A 78 5.94 -27.65 5.58
C PRO A 78 5.31 -27.89 6.98
N GLU A 79 4.19 -28.63 7.02
CA GLU A 79 3.62 -29.07 8.29
C GLU A 79 4.62 -30.01 8.97
N PHE A 80 5.09 -29.60 10.15
CA PHE A 80 5.85 -30.50 10.99
C PHE A 80 4.89 -31.55 11.55
N ARG A 81 4.81 -32.72 10.93
CA ARG A 81 4.22 -33.89 11.56
C ARG A 81 5.15 -34.24 12.72
N SER A 82 4.69 -34.04 13.94
CA SER A 82 5.36 -34.55 15.14
C SER A 82 5.30 -36.08 15.11
N SER A 83 6.22 -36.71 14.38
CA SER A 83 6.61 -38.09 14.69
C SER A 83 7.50 -38.01 15.94
N GLN A 84 7.04 -38.62 17.01
CA GLN A 84 7.68 -38.78 18.30
C GLN A 84 9.20 -38.79 18.21
N GLY A 85 9.81 -37.98 19.09
CA GLY A 85 11.13 -38.24 19.61
C GLY A 85 12.25 -37.32 19.14
N SER A 86 12.86 -36.74 20.15
CA SER A 86 14.19 -36.14 20.17
C SER A 86 14.32 -34.66 19.79
N ALA A 87 14.41 -33.87 20.83
CA ALA A 87 14.93 -32.49 20.76
C ALA A 87 16.38 -32.52 20.25
N ALA A 88 16.65 -31.97 19.11
CA ALA A 88 17.99 -31.59 18.71
C ALA A 88 18.29 -30.20 19.26
N SER A 89 18.96 -30.17 20.43
CA SER A 89 19.65 -28.97 20.88
C SER A 89 20.85 -28.77 19.97
N LYS A 90 20.91 -27.65 19.23
CA LYS A 90 22.15 -27.18 18.62
C LYS A 90 22.58 -25.88 19.25
N ASP A 91 23.87 -25.90 19.59
CA ASP A 91 24.59 -25.07 20.51
C ASP A 91 24.57 -23.57 20.25
N ALA A 92 24.68 -22.86 21.35
CA ALA A 92 24.85 -21.44 21.54
C ALA A 92 26.21 -20.92 21.03
N ALA A 93 26.42 -20.80 19.74
CA ALA A 93 27.58 -20.11 19.16
C ALA A 93 27.26 -19.20 17.98
N THR A 94 26.03 -19.19 17.47
CA THR A 94 25.59 -18.20 16.46
C THR A 94 24.22 -17.68 16.90
N GLY A 95 24.24 -16.56 17.62
CA GLY A 95 23.05 -15.92 18.15
C GLY A 95 22.05 -15.60 17.03
N ASN A 96 20.96 -16.35 16.97
CA ASN A 96 19.63 -15.85 16.62
C ASN A 96 18.52 -16.90 16.45
N ILE A 97 18.63 -18.13 16.95
CA ILE A 97 17.55 -19.13 16.84
C ILE A 97 16.82 -19.36 18.18
N SER A 98 17.11 -18.62 19.24
CA SER A 98 16.64 -18.91 20.59
C SER A 98 15.26 -18.37 20.98
N SER A 99 14.39 -18.00 20.06
CA SER A 99 13.01 -17.59 20.41
C SER A 99 11.89 -18.41 19.76
N TRP A 100 12.21 -19.52 19.13
CA TRP A 100 11.20 -20.48 18.67
C TRP A 100 10.88 -21.49 19.76
N ASN A 101 10.04 -21.08 20.72
CA ASN A 101 9.46 -22.00 21.69
C ASN A 101 8.46 -22.92 20.97
N GLY A 102 8.87 -24.18 20.75
CA GLY A 102 8.12 -25.24 20.09
C GLY A 102 6.81 -25.66 20.77
N GLY A 103 5.87 -24.76 20.95
CA GLY A 103 4.57 -25.00 21.57
C GLY A 103 3.36 -24.35 20.89
N GLN A 104 3.58 -23.49 19.88
CA GLN A 104 2.49 -22.93 19.07
C GLN A 104 2.81 -23.17 17.59
N SER A 105 1.81 -23.59 16.81
CA SER A 105 1.93 -23.73 15.36
C SER A 105 2.49 -22.44 14.77
N GLY A 106 3.77 -22.47 14.35
CA GLY A 106 4.43 -21.31 13.74
C GLY A 106 3.74 -20.85 12.45
N PRO A 107 4.15 -19.72 11.89
CA PRO A 107 3.55 -19.20 10.67
C PRO A 107 3.76 -20.23 9.56
N ARG A 108 2.65 -20.68 8.96
CA ARG A 108 2.68 -21.61 7.84
C ARG A 108 2.93 -20.93 6.52
N CYS A 109 2.68 -19.63 6.45
CA CYS A 109 2.77 -18.81 5.24
C CYS A 109 3.43 -17.47 5.53
N PHE A 110 4.29 -17.03 4.62
CA PHE A 110 4.87 -15.70 4.61
C PHE A 110 4.42 -14.97 3.36
N LEU A 111 3.86 -13.78 3.56
CA LEU A 111 3.39 -12.88 2.53
C LEU A 111 4.48 -11.87 2.14
N PRO A 112 4.52 -11.42 0.90
CA PRO A 112 5.46 -10.39 0.46
C PRO A 112 5.26 -9.08 1.22
N LEU A 113 6.35 -8.32 1.42
CA LEU A 113 6.30 -6.94 1.90
C LEU A 113 6.38 -5.99 0.72
N TYR A 114 5.30 -5.29 0.43
CA TYR A 114 5.28 -4.23 -0.56
C TYR A 114 5.94 -2.96 -0.03
N GLU A 115 6.95 -2.49 -0.73
CA GLU A 115 7.55 -1.18 -0.55
C GLU A 115 7.07 -0.21 -1.65
N ALA A 116 7.07 1.08 -1.36
CA ALA A 116 6.55 2.12 -2.26
C ALA A 116 7.14 2.07 -3.68
N LYS A 117 8.40 1.68 -3.84
CA LYS A 117 9.06 1.61 -5.14
C LYS A 117 8.56 0.47 -6.05
N LEU A 118 7.87 -0.53 -5.49
CA LEU A 118 7.31 -1.64 -6.27
C LEU A 118 6.05 -1.24 -7.03
N ILE A 119 5.41 -0.12 -6.66
CA ILE A 119 4.17 0.35 -7.27
C ILE A 119 4.36 1.62 -8.09
N HIS A 120 3.50 1.79 -9.07
CA HIS A 120 3.24 3.04 -9.76
C HIS A 120 1.73 3.24 -9.92
N ILE A 121 1.32 4.30 -10.61
CA ILE A 121 -0.09 4.63 -10.79
C ILE A 121 -0.83 3.46 -11.45
N LEU A 122 -1.83 2.92 -10.77
CA LEU A 122 -2.64 1.76 -11.18
C LEU A 122 -1.83 0.46 -11.44
N ASP A 123 -0.55 0.41 -11.08
CA ASP A 123 0.35 -0.71 -11.37
C ASP A 123 1.10 -1.18 -10.12
N HIS A 124 0.69 -2.31 -9.55
CA HIS A 124 1.35 -2.94 -8.41
C HIS A 124 2.56 -3.81 -8.81
N ARG A 125 2.82 -3.97 -10.10
CA ARG A 125 3.96 -4.71 -10.67
C ARG A 125 4.93 -3.78 -11.39
N TRP A 126 5.04 -2.54 -10.92
CA TRP A 126 5.87 -1.51 -11.53
C TRP A 126 7.36 -1.85 -11.50
N ALA A 127 7.86 -2.30 -10.38
CA ALA A 127 9.24 -2.68 -10.19
C ALA A 127 9.38 -3.98 -9.40
N SER A 128 10.54 -4.59 -9.45
CA SER A 128 10.90 -5.81 -8.74
C SER A 128 12.28 -5.62 -8.10
N PHE A 129 12.47 -6.19 -6.93
CA PHE A 129 13.81 -6.31 -6.37
C PHE A 129 14.58 -7.41 -7.09
N ASP A 130 15.90 -7.25 -7.13
CA ASP A 130 16.83 -8.28 -7.57
C ASP A 130 16.87 -9.42 -6.53
N ASP A 131 17.42 -10.59 -6.91
CA ASP A 131 17.40 -11.79 -6.06
C ASP A 131 18.17 -11.60 -4.74
N ASP A 132 19.16 -10.70 -4.71
CA ASP A 132 19.90 -10.33 -3.50
C ASP A 132 19.15 -9.29 -2.62
N GLY A 133 18.04 -8.74 -3.09
CA GLY A 133 17.26 -7.71 -2.42
C GLY A 133 17.94 -6.34 -2.27
N LEU A 134 19.11 -6.12 -2.89
CA LEU A 134 19.88 -4.88 -2.78
C LEU A 134 19.45 -3.86 -3.84
N GLY A 135 19.30 -4.31 -5.08
CA GLY A 135 18.84 -3.52 -6.23
C GLY A 135 17.34 -3.67 -6.47
N SER A 136 16.80 -2.78 -7.28
CA SER A 136 15.45 -2.94 -7.83
C SER A 136 15.39 -2.30 -9.21
N SER A 137 14.68 -2.92 -10.14
CA SER A 137 14.53 -2.48 -11.52
C SER A 137 13.06 -2.41 -11.92
N GLU A 138 12.75 -1.53 -12.88
CA GLU A 138 11.41 -1.46 -13.46
C GLU A 138 11.08 -2.75 -14.23
N THR A 139 9.86 -3.18 -14.10
CA THR A 139 9.36 -4.38 -14.76
C THR A 139 9.24 -4.16 -16.26
N LYS A 140 9.86 -5.03 -17.04
CA LYS A 140 9.82 -4.97 -18.51
C LYS A 140 8.41 -5.29 -19.03
N ALA A 141 8.04 -4.69 -20.15
CA ALA A 141 6.76 -4.97 -20.81
C ALA A 141 6.56 -6.48 -21.08
N SER A 142 7.62 -7.21 -21.47
CA SER A 142 7.58 -8.65 -21.68
C SER A 142 7.24 -9.47 -20.42
N GLN A 143 7.56 -8.95 -19.24
CA GLN A 143 7.18 -9.57 -17.96
C GLN A 143 5.72 -9.25 -17.61
N LYS A 144 5.27 -8.02 -17.87
CA LYS A 144 3.90 -7.55 -17.57
C LYS A 144 2.82 -8.29 -18.37
N VAL A 145 3.12 -8.74 -19.60
CA VAL A 145 2.18 -9.55 -20.40
C VAL A 145 1.97 -10.97 -19.86
N ASN A 146 2.84 -11.44 -18.99
CA ASN A 146 2.63 -12.71 -18.30
C ASN A 146 1.73 -12.47 -17.06
N PRO A 147 0.49 -12.98 -17.05
CA PRO A 147 -0.42 -12.75 -15.91
C PRO A 147 0.04 -13.46 -14.63
N LYS A 148 0.95 -14.42 -14.72
CA LYS A 148 1.52 -15.15 -13.58
C LYS A 148 2.82 -14.54 -13.07
N TRP A 149 3.32 -13.51 -13.73
CA TRP A 149 4.52 -12.83 -13.26
C TRP A 149 4.18 -11.93 -12.08
N GLU A 150 5.00 -12.00 -11.03
CA GLU A 150 4.85 -11.23 -9.81
C GLU A 150 6.15 -10.48 -9.48
N SER A 151 6.02 -9.26 -8.96
CA SER A 151 7.16 -8.49 -8.47
C SER A 151 7.79 -9.17 -7.26
N SER A 152 9.09 -9.40 -7.29
CA SER A 152 9.81 -9.92 -6.13
C SER A 152 9.95 -8.84 -5.06
N PRO A 153 9.51 -9.08 -3.82
CA PRO A 153 9.78 -8.16 -2.72
C PRO A 153 11.19 -8.36 -2.19
N ARG A 154 11.65 -7.44 -1.35
CA ARG A 154 12.89 -7.56 -0.59
C ARG A 154 12.74 -8.44 0.65
N TYR A 155 11.55 -8.37 1.26
CA TYR A 155 11.24 -9.02 2.53
C TYR A 155 9.87 -9.70 2.48
N TRP A 156 9.71 -10.63 3.39
CA TRP A 156 8.44 -11.31 3.67
C TRP A 156 8.09 -11.21 5.15
N LEU A 157 6.80 -11.31 5.46
CA LEU A 157 6.27 -11.32 6.82
C LEU A 157 5.36 -12.52 7.04
N ALA A 158 5.32 -13.03 8.26
CA ALA A 158 4.34 -14.03 8.60
C ALA A 158 2.91 -13.55 8.36
N GLU A 159 2.09 -14.35 7.72
CA GLU A 159 0.69 -14.04 7.40
C GLU A 159 -0.11 -13.61 8.64
N LYS A 160 0.14 -14.22 9.80
CA LYS A 160 -0.51 -13.86 11.07
C LYS A 160 -0.31 -12.39 11.45
N ASP A 161 0.89 -11.83 11.18
CA ASP A 161 1.21 -10.46 11.54
C ASP A 161 0.52 -9.48 10.59
N VAL A 162 0.41 -9.83 9.31
CA VAL A 162 -0.37 -9.08 8.32
C VAL A 162 -1.85 -9.13 8.66
N SER A 163 -2.39 -10.32 8.94
CA SER A 163 -3.79 -10.52 9.33
C SER A 163 -4.14 -9.73 10.57
N HIS A 164 -3.31 -9.80 11.63
CA HIS A 164 -3.53 -9.02 12.85
C HIS A 164 -3.65 -7.50 12.58
N ARG A 165 -2.82 -6.96 11.69
CA ARG A 165 -2.89 -5.52 11.31
C ARG A 165 -4.16 -5.19 10.54
N LEU A 166 -4.61 -6.08 9.67
CA LEU A 166 -5.82 -5.89 8.87
C LEU A 166 -7.10 -6.08 9.70
N ASP A 167 -7.10 -7.03 10.63
CA ASP A 167 -8.21 -7.28 11.55
C ASP A 167 -8.51 -6.07 12.44
N GLN A 168 -7.47 -5.30 12.84
CA GLN A 168 -7.64 -4.02 13.55
C GLN A 168 -8.44 -2.98 12.73
N LYS A 169 -8.53 -3.17 11.42
CA LYS A 169 -9.31 -2.35 10.49
C LYS A 169 -10.62 -3.01 10.04
N GLY A 170 -10.90 -4.23 10.51
CA GLY A 170 -12.04 -5.03 10.02
C GLY A 170 -11.92 -5.39 8.53
N TRP A 171 -10.68 -5.50 8.02
CA TRP A 171 -10.42 -5.68 6.59
C TRP A 171 -10.26 -7.16 6.24
N ALA A 172 -11.23 -7.73 5.53
CA ALA A 172 -11.27 -9.14 5.13
C ALA A 172 -11.09 -9.37 3.61
N ARG A 173 -10.75 -8.33 2.84
CA ARG A 173 -10.57 -8.47 1.38
C ARG A 173 -9.18 -8.96 1.04
N GLU A 174 -9.05 -9.63 -0.13
CA GLU A 174 -7.78 -10.17 -0.65
C GLU A 174 -6.94 -9.12 -1.40
N TRP A 175 -7.25 -7.86 -1.23
CA TRP A 175 -6.53 -6.74 -1.83
C TRP A 175 -6.50 -5.53 -0.89
N LEU A 176 -5.62 -4.60 -1.17
CA LEU A 176 -5.42 -3.35 -0.44
C LEU A 176 -5.37 -2.19 -1.43
N MET A 177 -5.66 -0.98 -0.97
CA MET A 177 -5.43 0.25 -1.73
C MET A 177 -4.56 1.21 -0.91
N GLY A 178 -3.58 1.79 -1.57
CA GLY A 178 -2.68 2.77 -0.97
C GLY A 178 -2.12 3.74 -1.99
N TRP A 179 -1.17 4.54 -1.57
CA TRP A 179 -0.44 5.45 -2.45
C TRP A 179 1.04 5.51 -2.06
N ARG A 180 1.86 5.92 -2.98
CA ARG A 180 3.28 6.16 -2.73
C ARG A 180 3.44 7.41 -1.89
N ASP A 181 3.99 7.27 -0.67
CA ASP A 181 4.24 8.42 0.20
C ASP A 181 5.36 9.30 -0.35
N VAL A 182 6.47 8.70 -0.77
CA VAL A 182 7.61 9.42 -1.32
C VAL A 182 7.31 9.85 -2.75
N ALA A 183 6.93 11.12 -2.92
CA ALA A 183 6.72 11.78 -4.20
C ALA A 183 6.90 13.29 -4.03
N ARG A 184 7.34 13.95 -5.11
CA ARG A 184 7.59 15.39 -5.14
C ARG A 184 6.63 16.09 -6.10
N SER A 185 6.41 17.36 -5.88
CA SER A 185 5.67 18.20 -6.82
C SER A 185 6.36 18.35 -8.20
N THR A 186 7.63 17.95 -8.31
CA THR A 186 8.43 17.97 -9.55
C THR A 186 8.47 16.63 -10.28
N ASP A 187 8.01 15.55 -9.65
CA ASP A 187 7.95 14.22 -10.27
C ASP A 187 6.87 14.21 -11.36
N GLU A 188 6.90 13.21 -12.24
CA GLU A 188 5.88 13.03 -13.29
C GLU A 188 4.47 12.99 -12.70
N ARG A 189 4.30 12.29 -11.56
CA ARG A 189 3.07 12.25 -10.79
C ARG A 189 3.38 12.49 -9.32
N THR A 190 2.56 13.33 -8.67
CA THR A 190 2.66 13.61 -7.24
C THR A 190 1.80 12.63 -6.43
N VAL A 191 0.59 12.31 -6.90
CA VAL A 191 -0.27 11.31 -6.29
C VAL A 191 -0.22 10.03 -7.11
N ILE A 192 0.31 8.97 -6.51
CA ILE A 192 0.54 7.67 -7.17
C ILE A 192 -0.26 6.60 -6.41
N PRO A 193 -1.57 6.50 -6.65
CA PRO A 193 -2.41 5.49 -6.02
C PRO A 193 -2.32 4.15 -6.73
N CYS A 194 -2.48 3.07 -5.97
CA CYS A 194 -2.47 1.71 -6.52
C CYS A 194 -3.33 0.76 -5.67
N ILE A 195 -3.92 -0.23 -6.33
CA ILE A 195 -4.44 -1.45 -5.69
C ILE A 195 -3.33 -2.50 -5.77
N LEU A 196 -3.15 -3.25 -4.69
CA LEU A 196 -2.18 -4.32 -4.56
C LEU A 196 -2.84 -5.54 -3.90
N PRO A 197 -2.30 -6.76 -4.10
CA PRO A 197 -2.83 -7.94 -3.43
C PRO A 197 -2.68 -7.84 -1.91
N ARG A 198 -3.41 -8.68 -1.17
CA ARG A 198 -3.24 -8.80 0.28
C ARG A 198 -1.80 -9.18 0.61
N ALA A 199 -1.11 -8.30 1.30
CA ALA A 199 0.32 -8.40 1.56
C ALA A 199 0.71 -7.60 2.80
N GLY A 200 1.93 -7.77 3.29
CA GLY A 200 2.56 -6.80 4.17
C GLY A 200 2.86 -5.49 3.41
N VAL A 201 2.75 -4.36 4.09
CA VAL A 201 2.97 -3.06 3.44
C VAL A 201 3.85 -2.18 4.31
N GLY A 202 4.98 -1.74 3.77
CA GLY A 202 5.89 -0.80 4.42
C GLY A 202 5.28 0.61 4.54
N HIS A 203 5.75 1.38 5.52
CA HIS A 203 5.21 2.72 5.81
C HIS A 203 5.30 3.73 4.65
N GLY A 204 6.22 3.51 3.70
CA GLY A 204 6.32 4.34 2.50
C GLY A 204 5.16 4.17 1.52
N LEU A 205 4.22 3.27 1.82
CA LEU A 205 2.99 3.01 1.07
C LEU A 205 1.79 3.07 2.03
N PRO A 206 1.34 4.27 2.41
CA PRO A 206 0.16 4.46 3.26
C PRO A 206 -1.08 3.81 2.65
N LEU A 207 -1.89 3.16 3.49
CA LEU A 207 -3.12 2.51 3.09
C LEU A 207 -4.35 3.36 3.38
N ILE A 208 -5.35 3.22 2.53
CA ILE A 208 -6.69 3.80 2.70
C ILE A 208 -7.71 2.67 2.81
N PHE A 209 -8.64 2.83 3.73
CA PHE A 209 -9.75 1.91 3.97
C PHE A 209 -11.08 2.65 3.92
N LEU A 210 -12.06 2.03 3.32
CA LEU A 210 -13.45 2.47 3.35
C LEU A 210 -14.36 1.24 3.26
N GLU A 211 -15.53 1.32 3.84
CA GLU A 211 -16.55 0.29 3.74
C GLU A 211 -17.50 0.65 2.58
N ALA A 212 -17.25 0.06 1.42
CA ALA A 212 -18.02 0.34 0.21
C ALA A 212 -17.95 -0.83 -0.78
N PRO A 213 -18.91 -0.92 -1.73
CA PRO A 213 -18.83 -1.82 -2.87
C PRO A 213 -17.60 -1.53 -3.75
N VAL A 214 -17.14 -2.53 -4.52
CA VAL A 214 -15.92 -2.45 -5.35
C VAL A 214 -15.98 -1.31 -6.35
N GLU A 215 -17.14 -1.03 -6.93
CA GLU A 215 -17.35 0.07 -7.90
C GLU A 215 -17.04 1.44 -7.29
N ARG A 216 -17.32 1.62 -6.01
CA ARG A 216 -16.97 2.85 -5.28
C ARG A 216 -15.46 2.97 -5.06
N TRP A 217 -14.78 1.85 -4.85
CA TRP A 217 -13.32 1.82 -4.79
C TRP A 217 -12.69 2.19 -6.13
N CYS A 218 -13.22 1.68 -7.23
CA CYS A 218 -12.79 2.06 -8.57
C CYS A 218 -13.00 3.56 -8.81
N ALA A 219 -14.14 4.11 -8.38
CA ALA A 219 -14.41 5.53 -8.50
C ALA A 219 -13.43 6.38 -7.68
N LEU A 220 -13.12 5.98 -6.44
CA LEU A 220 -12.13 6.68 -5.62
C LEU A 220 -10.73 6.57 -6.22
N LEU A 221 -10.32 5.38 -6.67
CA LEU A 221 -9.01 5.17 -7.30
C LEU A 221 -8.86 6.01 -8.57
N GLY A 222 -9.86 6.01 -9.45
CA GLY A 222 -9.87 6.85 -10.65
C GLY A 222 -9.81 8.35 -10.34
N ASN A 223 -10.48 8.78 -9.24
CA ASN A 223 -10.40 10.16 -8.78
C ASN A 223 -8.98 10.51 -8.29
N LEU A 224 -8.38 9.65 -7.45
CA LEU A 224 -7.01 9.85 -6.96
C LEU A 224 -5.96 9.79 -8.10
N ALA A 225 -6.24 9.05 -9.17
CA ALA A 225 -5.39 8.96 -10.35
C ALA A 225 -5.59 10.12 -11.35
N ALA A 226 -6.62 10.96 -11.18
CA ALA A 226 -6.96 12.03 -12.12
C ALA A 226 -5.89 13.12 -12.17
N LEU A 227 -5.60 13.63 -13.39
CA LEU A 227 -4.63 14.72 -13.61
C LEU A 227 -5.02 16.01 -12.87
N VAL A 228 -6.33 16.30 -12.76
CA VAL A 228 -6.83 17.47 -12.04
C VAL A 228 -6.49 17.40 -10.56
N LEU A 229 -6.62 16.21 -9.95
CA LEU A 229 -6.24 16.00 -8.55
C LEU A 229 -4.73 16.12 -8.38
N ASP A 230 -3.95 15.54 -9.29
CA ASP A 230 -2.49 15.63 -9.28
C ASP A 230 -2.01 17.08 -9.41
N PHE A 231 -2.65 17.89 -10.27
CA PHE A 231 -2.38 19.33 -10.36
C PHE A 231 -2.61 20.02 -9.01
N ALA A 232 -3.75 19.78 -8.35
CA ALA A 232 -4.04 20.36 -7.03
C ALA A 232 -3.05 19.89 -5.95
N ALA A 233 -2.63 18.62 -6.00
CA ALA A 233 -1.63 18.07 -5.11
C ALA A 233 -0.26 18.76 -5.28
N ARG A 234 0.16 19.03 -6.52
CA ARG A 234 1.42 19.73 -6.83
C ARG A 234 1.50 21.12 -6.22
N GLN A 235 0.37 21.81 -6.12
CA GLN A 235 0.33 23.13 -5.48
C GLN A 235 0.45 23.05 -3.95
N LYS A 236 0.21 21.89 -3.38
CA LYS A 236 0.09 21.71 -1.93
C LYS A 236 1.25 20.95 -1.29
N VAL A 237 1.83 20.00 -2.00
CA VAL A 237 2.95 19.18 -1.52
C VAL A 237 4.24 19.98 -1.66
N GLY A 238 4.69 20.57 -0.56
CA GLY A 238 5.93 21.36 -0.51
C GLY A 238 7.19 20.57 -0.15
N GLY A 239 7.06 19.26 0.09
CA GLY A 239 8.14 18.36 0.49
C GLY A 239 8.25 17.13 -0.40
N THR A 240 8.77 16.05 0.19
CA THR A 240 9.01 14.76 -0.48
C THR A 240 8.03 13.68 -0.07
N HIS A 241 6.99 14.02 0.70
CA HIS A 241 6.04 13.07 1.26
C HIS A 241 4.59 13.52 1.06
N VAL A 242 3.78 12.65 0.47
CA VAL A 242 2.32 12.80 0.39
C VAL A 242 1.70 12.12 1.61
N THR A 243 1.83 12.79 2.76
CA THR A 243 1.34 12.28 4.04
C THR A 243 -0.19 12.21 4.11
N PHE A 244 -0.76 11.56 5.14
CA PHE A 244 -2.20 11.59 5.43
C PHE A 244 -2.76 13.00 5.50
N GLY A 245 -1.98 13.95 6.04
CA GLY A 245 -2.39 15.35 6.14
C GLY A 245 -2.63 15.99 4.78
N TYR A 246 -1.78 15.72 3.79
CA TYR A 246 -1.97 16.18 2.42
C TYR A 246 -3.12 15.44 1.75
N MET A 247 -3.15 14.10 1.82
CA MET A 247 -4.19 13.30 1.19
C MET A 247 -5.61 13.73 1.57
N ARG A 248 -5.86 13.99 2.86
CA ARG A 248 -7.17 14.48 3.36
C ARG A 248 -7.61 15.79 2.72
N GLN A 249 -6.69 16.61 2.26
CA GLN A 249 -6.93 17.95 1.74
C GLN A 249 -7.05 18.03 0.22
N LEU A 250 -6.87 16.90 -0.46
CA LEU A 250 -7.00 16.87 -1.92
C LEU A 250 -8.47 16.91 -2.32
N PRO A 251 -8.79 17.61 -3.44
CA PRO A 251 -10.15 17.70 -3.95
C PRO A 251 -10.58 16.34 -4.52
N VAL A 252 -11.56 15.72 -3.88
CA VAL A 252 -12.10 14.40 -4.27
C VAL A 252 -13.61 14.51 -4.39
N LEU A 253 -14.15 14.15 -5.54
CA LEU A 253 -15.59 14.11 -5.78
C LEU A 253 -16.25 13.19 -4.75
N PRO A 254 -17.35 13.61 -4.12
CA PRO A 254 -17.99 12.81 -3.08
C PRO A 254 -18.69 11.57 -3.67
N PRO A 255 -18.96 10.53 -2.84
CA PRO A 255 -19.51 9.27 -3.36
C PRO A 255 -20.88 9.40 -4.04
N ASP A 256 -21.72 10.34 -3.66
CA ASP A 256 -23.02 10.62 -4.25
C ASP A 256 -22.94 11.24 -5.66
N PHE A 257 -21.80 11.81 -6.03
CA PHE A 257 -21.53 12.23 -7.41
C PHE A 257 -21.58 11.04 -8.37
N TYR A 258 -21.24 9.85 -7.93
CA TYR A 258 -21.14 8.67 -8.78
C TYR A 258 -22.47 7.92 -8.88
N THR A 259 -23.28 8.32 -9.86
CA THR A 259 -24.50 7.59 -10.26
C THR A 259 -24.18 6.19 -10.78
N PRO A 260 -25.17 5.27 -10.85
CA PRO A 260 -24.98 3.94 -11.43
C PRO A 260 -24.32 3.98 -12.82
N ASP A 261 -24.73 4.88 -13.70
CA ASP A 261 -24.18 5.02 -15.06
C ASP A 261 -22.70 5.45 -15.04
N ARG A 262 -22.33 6.37 -14.13
CA ARG A 262 -20.94 6.80 -13.96
C ARG A 262 -20.08 5.65 -13.41
N LEU A 263 -20.60 4.89 -12.47
CA LEU A 263 -19.90 3.71 -11.95
C LEU A 263 -19.74 2.64 -13.03
N ALA A 264 -20.78 2.36 -13.81
CA ALA A 264 -20.71 1.42 -14.94
C ALA A 264 -19.68 1.86 -16.00
N PHE A 265 -19.49 3.16 -16.17
CA PHE A 265 -18.46 3.71 -17.07
C PHE A 265 -17.04 3.60 -16.51
N ILE A 266 -16.85 3.93 -15.23
CA ILE A 266 -15.51 4.05 -14.60
C ILE A 266 -14.95 2.68 -14.23
N THR A 267 -15.78 1.80 -13.64
CA THR A 267 -15.32 0.53 -13.06
C THR A 267 -14.51 -0.33 -14.02
N PRO A 268 -14.97 -0.66 -15.25
CA PRO A 268 -14.17 -1.47 -16.17
C PRO A 268 -12.85 -0.80 -16.55
N ARG A 269 -12.84 0.54 -16.72
CA ARG A 269 -11.64 1.30 -17.11
C ARG A 269 -10.56 1.40 -16.04
N VAL A 270 -10.94 1.20 -14.80
CA VAL A 270 -10.01 1.19 -13.66
C VAL A 270 -9.50 -0.23 -13.38
N LEU A 271 -10.28 -1.25 -13.76
CA LEU A 271 -9.91 -2.67 -13.55
C LEU A 271 -9.13 -3.27 -14.73
N GLU A 272 -9.14 -2.66 -15.92
CA GLU A 272 -8.31 -3.03 -17.07
C GLU A 272 -6.83 -2.65 -16.86
#